data_8865ae460e5f661f92b26bda1ccebc70
#
_entry.id   8865ae460e5f661f92b26bda1ccebc70
#
_cell.length_a   1.000
_cell.length_b   1.000
_cell.length_c   1.000
_cell.angle_alpha   90.00
_cell.angle_beta   90.00
_cell.angle_gamma   90.00
#
_symmetry.space_group_name_H-M   'P 1'
#
loop_
_entity.id
_entity.type
_entity.pdbx_description
1 polymer ?
#
loop_
_entity_poly.entity_id
_entity_poly.type
_entity_poly.pdbx_seq_one_letter_code
_entity_poly.pdbx_strand_id
1 'polypeptide(L)'
;PLYSSAASDVYKRQGMRVYDTPFTDVQDLEGLEKDAAYARGLGFSGKACISPAHVGIVNRIFSPSEAEIAYAKDVFAAIAEAKRKGKGAIALRGKMIDAPIVQRARTTLEAASEIEGVDYLA
;
A
#
# COMPACT_ATOMS: atom_id res chain seq x y z
N PRO A 1 13.12 -0.35 -17.39
CA PRO A 1 11.92 -1.16 -17.15
C PRO A 1 10.82 -0.81 -18.14
N LEU A 2 10.10 -1.84 -18.56
CA LEU A 2 9.09 -1.72 -19.61
C LEU A 2 7.69 -1.43 -19.11
N TYR A 3 7.47 -1.47 -17.81
CA TYR A 3 6.19 -1.10 -17.23
C TYR A 3 6.12 0.41 -17.00
N SER A 4 4.94 0.98 -17.06
CA SER A 4 4.73 2.39 -16.80
C SER A 4 3.90 2.59 -15.53
N SER A 5 4.18 3.70 -14.84
CA SER A 5 3.37 4.12 -13.69
C SER A 5 1.91 4.35 -14.07
N ALA A 6 1.67 4.86 -15.29
CA ALA A 6 0.32 5.10 -15.77
C ALA A 6 -0.48 3.81 -15.90
N ALA A 7 0.12 2.72 -16.41
CA ALA A 7 -0.55 1.43 -16.51
C ALA A 7 -0.86 0.87 -15.11
N SER A 8 0.09 0.97 -14.18
CA SER A 8 -0.11 0.56 -12.78
C SER A 8 -1.27 1.32 -12.14
N ASP A 9 -1.35 2.63 -12.35
CA ASP A 9 -2.40 3.47 -11.81
C ASP A 9 -3.78 3.07 -12.33
N VAL A 10 -3.88 2.74 -13.62
CA VAL A 10 -5.13 2.27 -14.21
C VAL A 10 -5.60 0.97 -13.55
N TYR A 11 -4.72 0.00 -13.40
CA TYR A 11 -5.05 -1.27 -12.76
C TYR A 11 -5.43 -1.09 -11.29
N LYS A 12 -4.73 -0.23 -10.55
CA LYS A 12 -5.05 0.05 -9.15
C LYS A 12 -6.41 0.71 -8.99
N ARG A 13 -6.79 1.60 -9.89
CA ARG A 13 -8.13 2.22 -9.88
C ARG A 13 -9.24 1.21 -10.09
N GLN A 14 -8.95 0.12 -10.77
CA GLN A 14 -9.89 -0.99 -10.95
C GLN A 14 -9.91 -1.96 -9.78
N GLY A 15 -9.17 -1.68 -8.70
CA GLY A 15 -9.07 -2.54 -7.54
C GLY A 15 -8.14 -3.73 -7.71
N MET A 16 -7.35 -3.75 -8.78
CA MET A 16 -6.40 -4.83 -9.06
C MET A 16 -5.07 -4.60 -8.34
N ARG A 17 -4.47 -5.69 -7.86
CA ARG A 17 -3.12 -5.65 -7.30
C ARG A 17 -2.11 -5.72 -8.45
N VAL A 18 -1.07 -4.89 -8.37
CA VAL A 18 -0.01 -4.84 -9.38
C VAL A 18 1.31 -5.18 -8.73
N TYR A 19 2.05 -6.12 -9.31
CA TYR A 19 3.32 -6.60 -8.78
C TYR A 19 4.46 -6.22 -9.73
N ASP A 20 5.58 -5.80 -9.14
CA ASP A 20 6.80 -5.49 -9.86
C ASP A 20 7.53 -6.78 -10.29
N THR A 21 8.37 -6.64 -11.32
CA THR A 21 9.19 -7.75 -11.83
C THR A 21 10.29 -8.14 -10.85
N PRO A 22 10.82 -9.39 -10.91
CA PRO A 22 11.89 -9.82 -10.02
C PRO A 22 13.17 -9.01 -10.20
N PHE A 23 13.89 -8.80 -9.11
CA PHE A 23 15.25 -8.28 -9.14
C PHE A 23 16.20 -9.44 -9.45
N THR A 24 16.97 -9.34 -10.52
CA THR A 24 17.72 -10.47 -11.08
C THR A 24 19.07 -10.74 -10.43
N ASP A 25 19.66 -9.75 -9.77
CA ASP A 25 20.92 -9.96 -9.04
C ASP A 25 20.63 -10.49 -7.64
N VAL A 26 20.65 -11.82 -7.50
CA VAL A 26 20.25 -12.50 -6.26
C VAL A 26 21.19 -12.23 -5.07
N GLN A 27 22.42 -11.78 -5.33
CA GLN A 27 23.40 -11.50 -4.28
C GLN A 27 23.42 -10.05 -3.83
N ASP A 28 22.88 -9.13 -4.62
CA ASP A 28 22.85 -7.71 -4.30
C ASP A 28 21.60 -7.37 -3.47
N LEU A 29 21.65 -7.68 -2.17
CA LEU A 29 20.51 -7.46 -1.28
C LEU A 29 20.24 -5.97 -1.04
N GLU A 30 21.28 -5.14 -1.05
CA GLU A 30 21.12 -3.68 -0.93
C GLU A 30 20.43 -3.11 -2.16
N GLY A 31 20.81 -3.55 -3.36
CA GLY A 31 20.17 -3.16 -4.61
C GLY A 31 18.71 -3.61 -4.65
N LEU A 32 18.41 -4.80 -4.18
CA LEU A 32 17.05 -5.30 -4.06
C LEU A 32 16.20 -4.39 -3.15
N GLU A 33 16.74 -4.00 -2.00
CA GLU A 33 16.04 -3.13 -1.06
C GLU A 33 15.68 -1.78 -1.70
N LYS A 34 16.63 -1.18 -2.41
CA LYS A 34 16.41 0.08 -3.13
C LYS A 34 15.38 -0.07 -4.24
N ASP A 35 15.47 -1.16 -5.01
CA ASP A 35 14.55 -1.43 -6.11
C ASP A 35 13.11 -1.68 -5.61
N ALA A 36 12.98 -2.44 -4.52
CA ALA A 36 11.68 -2.69 -3.89
C ALA A 36 11.06 -1.40 -3.34
N ALA A 37 11.86 -0.56 -2.69
CA ALA A 37 11.40 0.74 -2.17
C ALA A 37 10.94 1.66 -3.31
N TYR A 38 11.66 1.67 -4.43
CA TYR A 38 11.28 2.42 -5.61
C TYR A 38 9.95 1.93 -6.20
N ALA A 39 9.79 0.61 -6.32
CA ALA A 39 8.56 0.01 -6.82
C ALA A 39 7.36 0.34 -5.92
N ARG A 40 7.55 0.28 -4.59
CA ARG A 40 6.51 0.67 -3.65
C ARG A 40 6.11 2.14 -3.82
N GLY A 41 7.09 3.02 -4.02
CA GLY A 41 6.86 4.44 -4.29
C GLY A 41 6.05 4.69 -5.57
N LEU A 42 6.20 3.82 -6.57
CA LEU A 42 5.43 3.87 -7.82
C LEU A 42 4.01 3.32 -7.65
N GLY A 43 3.70 2.68 -6.53
CA GLY A 43 2.37 2.17 -6.23
C GLY A 43 2.18 0.67 -6.47
N PHE A 44 3.25 -0.09 -6.71
CA PHE A 44 3.15 -1.54 -6.79
C PHE A 44 2.77 -2.13 -5.43
N SER A 45 1.98 -3.21 -5.46
CA SER A 45 1.51 -3.90 -4.24
C SER A 45 2.53 -4.88 -3.69
N GLY A 46 3.47 -5.31 -4.51
CA GLY A 46 4.51 -6.25 -4.12
C GLY A 46 5.53 -6.42 -5.23
N LYS A 47 6.45 -7.34 -5.05
CA LYS A 47 7.51 -7.64 -5.99
C LYS A 47 7.69 -9.15 -6.06
N ALA A 48 7.79 -9.70 -7.26
CA ALA A 48 8.09 -11.12 -7.44
C ALA A 48 9.51 -11.44 -6.94
N CYS A 49 9.68 -12.60 -6.33
CA CYS A 49 10.95 -13.03 -5.77
C CYS A 49 11.45 -14.28 -6.50
N ILE A 50 12.73 -14.27 -6.88
CA ILE A 50 13.39 -15.43 -7.53
C ILE A 50 14.32 -16.17 -6.56
N SER A 51 14.46 -15.71 -5.33
CA SER A 51 15.30 -16.32 -4.30
C SER A 51 14.61 -16.24 -2.94
N PRO A 52 14.71 -17.28 -2.10
CA PRO A 52 14.18 -17.23 -0.73
C PRO A 52 14.74 -16.07 0.10
N ALA A 53 15.99 -15.66 -0.15
CA ALA A 53 16.61 -14.54 0.56
C ALA A 53 15.92 -13.21 0.24
N HIS A 54 15.25 -13.08 -0.92
CA HIS A 54 14.53 -11.88 -1.31
C HIS A 54 13.20 -11.72 -0.57
N VAL A 55 12.57 -12.82 -0.16
CA VAL A 55 11.22 -12.80 0.43
C VAL A 55 11.14 -11.94 1.68
N GLY A 56 12.08 -12.10 2.60
CA GLY A 56 12.12 -11.32 3.85
C GLY A 56 12.28 -9.82 3.60
N ILE A 57 13.16 -9.46 2.68
CA ILE A 57 13.43 -8.05 2.34
C ILE A 57 12.23 -7.42 1.67
N VAL A 58 11.65 -8.09 0.68
CA VAL A 58 10.48 -7.59 -0.04
C VAL A 58 9.29 -7.44 0.90
N ASN A 59 9.02 -8.42 1.75
CA ASN A 59 7.94 -8.34 2.73
C ASN A 59 8.13 -7.15 3.67
N ARG A 60 9.34 -6.92 4.16
CA ARG A 60 9.63 -5.77 5.02
C ARG A 60 9.35 -4.44 4.33
N ILE A 61 9.82 -4.29 3.07
CA ILE A 61 9.67 -3.04 2.32
C ILE A 61 8.21 -2.77 1.96
N PHE A 62 7.44 -3.80 1.59
CA PHE A 62 6.04 -3.64 1.19
C PHE A 62 5.06 -3.73 2.35
N SER A 63 5.52 -4.03 3.56
CA SER A 63 4.65 -4.02 4.74
C SER A 63 4.34 -2.60 5.19
N PRO A 64 3.08 -2.32 5.57
CA PRO A 64 2.74 -1.00 6.12
C PRO A 64 3.44 -0.79 7.47
N SER A 65 3.88 0.44 7.72
CA SER A 65 4.40 0.83 9.03
C SER A 65 3.26 1.04 10.03
N GLU A 66 3.57 1.06 11.32
CA GLU A 66 2.59 1.36 12.37
C GLU A 66 1.93 2.72 12.16
N ALA A 67 2.70 3.72 11.73
CA ALA A 67 2.19 5.05 11.43
C ALA A 67 1.21 5.02 10.26
N GLU A 68 1.51 4.26 9.21
CA GLU A 68 0.63 4.11 8.06
C GLU A 68 -0.69 3.43 8.45
N ILE A 69 -0.62 2.37 9.27
CA ILE A 69 -1.79 1.66 9.77
C ILE A 69 -2.65 2.58 10.64
N ALA A 70 -2.04 3.32 11.55
CA ALA A 70 -2.74 4.27 12.42
C ALA A 70 -3.45 5.35 11.60
N TYR A 71 -2.77 5.90 10.60
CA TYR A 71 -3.38 6.90 9.70
C TYR A 71 -4.56 6.33 8.93
N ALA A 72 -4.44 5.11 8.42
CA ALA A 72 -5.53 4.44 7.69
C ALA A 72 -6.75 4.21 8.59
N LYS A 73 -6.53 3.80 9.84
CA LYS A 73 -7.62 3.67 10.82
C LYS A 73 -8.30 5.01 11.09
N ASP A 74 -7.52 6.08 11.22
CA ASP A 74 -8.04 7.43 11.45
C ASP A 74 -8.88 7.90 10.26
N VAL A 75 -8.48 7.59 9.03
CA VAL A 75 -9.26 7.91 7.82
C VAL A 75 -10.65 7.27 7.89
N PHE A 76 -10.72 5.98 8.19
CA PHE A 76 -12.01 5.28 8.29
C PHE A 76 -12.85 5.75 9.47
N ALA A 77 -12.22 6.07 10.60
CA ALA A 77 -12.92 6.64 11.76
C ALA A 77 -13.52 8.00 11.42
N ALA A 78 -12.78 8.84 10.70
CA ALA A 78 -13.28 10.15 10.25
C ALA A 78 -14.46 10.02 9.29
N ILE A 79 -14.42 9.03 8.38
CA ILE A 79 -15.52 8.76 7.47
C ILE A 79 -16.77 8.33 8.24
N ALA A 80 -16.63 7.42 9.19
CA ALA A 80 -17.74 6.91 10.00
C ALA A 80 -18.38 8.05 10.81
N GLU A 81 -17.55 8.90 11.40
CA GLU A 81 -18.03 10.05 12.16
C GLU A 81 -18.76 11.06 11.28
N ALA A 82 -18.23 11.34 10.08
CA ALA A 82 -18.87 12.26 9.13
C ALA A 82 -20.22 11.72 8.66
N LYS A 83 -20.34 10.43 8.41
CA LYS A 83 -21.63 9.80 8.06
C LYS A 83 -22.64 9.94 9.21
N ARG A 84 -22.20 9.72 10.44
CA ARG A 84 -23.06 9.86 11.61
C ARG A 84 -23.57 11.30 11.77
N LYS A 85 -22.74 12.29 11.46
CA LYS A 85 -23.09 13.71 11.56
C LYS A 85 -23.75 14.28 10.30
N GLY A 86 -23.89 13.46 9.24
CA GLY A 86 -24.47 13.90 7.97
C GLY A 86 -23.62 14.88 7.18
N LYS A 87 -22.31 14.92 7.41
CA LYS A 87 -21.41 15.81 6.68
C LYS A 87 -20.98 15.22 5.36
N GLY A 88 -20.98 16.03 4.30
CA GLY A 88 -20.54 15.62 2.96
C GLY A 88 -19.04 15.74 2.74
N ALA A 89 -18.38 16.66 3.45
CA ALA A 89 -16.94 16.87 3.36
C ALA A 89 -16.26 16.36 4.63
N ILE A 90 -15.13 15.68 4.46
CA ILE A 90 -14.39 15.06 5.56
C ILE A 90 -12.96 15.60 5.55
N ALA A 91 -12.50 16.12 6.69
CA ALA A 91 -11.12 16.56 6.86
C ALA A 91 -10.46 15.79 7.99
N LEU A 92 -9.20 15.46 7.79
CA LEU A 92 -8.37 14.80 8.80
C LEU A 92 -6.99 15.44 8.79
N ARG A 93 -6.51 15.88 9.96
CA ARG A 93 -5.19 16.50 10.10
C ARG A 93 -4.99 17.68 9.15
N GLY A 94 -6.05 18.47 8.94
CA GLY A 94 -6.01 19.65 8.08
C GLY A 94 -6.08 19.38 6.58
N LYS A 95 -6.26 18.12 6.17
CA LYS A 95 -6.39 17.75 4.75
C LYS A 95 -7.76 17.16 4.50
N MET A 96 -8.34 17.51 3.35
CA MET A 96 -9.58 16.91 2.90
C MET A 96 -9.35 15.45 2.49
N ILE A 97 -10.22 14.56 2.94
CA ILE A 97 -10.18 13.15 2.56
C ILE A 97 -10.97 12.98 1.26
N ASP A 98 -10.29 12.50 0.23
CA ASP A 98 -10.89 12.23 -1.08
C ASP A 98 -10.84 10.72 -1.39
N ALA A 99 -11.38 10.33 -2.55
CA ALA A 99 -11.42 8.93 -2.95
C ALA A 99 -10.04 8.27 -3.04
N PRO A 100 -8.99 8.90 -3.58
CA PRO A 100 -7.65 8.33 -3.59
C PRO A 100 -7.09 8.06 -2.20
N ILE A 101 -7.34 8.94 -1.23
CA ILE A 101 -6.90 8.75 0.16
C ILE A 101 -7.62 7.56 0.79
N VAL A 102 -8.93 7.43 0.57
CA VAL A 102 -9.72 6.31 1.07
C VAL A 102 -9.23 4.98 0.48
N GLN A 103 -8.96 4.96 -0.82
CA GLN A 103 -8.46 3.76 -1.49
C GLN A 103 -7.08 3.34 -0.96
N ARG A 104 -6.19 4.30 -0.74
CA ARG A 104 -4.88 4.04 -0.17
C ARG A 104 -4.97 3.50 1.26
N ALA A 105 -5.85 4.07 2.07
CA ALA A 105 -6.09 3.61 3.44
C ALA A 105 -6.63 2.17 3.45
N ARG A 106 -7.56 1.86 2.56
CA ARG A 106 -8.09 0.50 2.41
C ARG A 106 -6.99 -0.49 2.04
N THR A 107 -6.16 -0.16 1.06
CA THR A 107 -5.05 -1.00 0.64
C THR A 107 -4.06 -1.25 1.78
N THR A 108 -3.76 -0.21 2.57
CA THR A 108 -2.89 -0.31 3.75
C THR A 108 -3.47 -1.28 4.78
N LEU A 109 -4.76 -1.17 5.10
CA LEU A 109 -5.41 -2.05 6.07
C LEU A 109 -5.56 -3.49 5.56
N GLU A 110 -5.81 -3.68 4.27
CA GLU A 110 -5.85 -5.02 3.68
C GLU A 110 -4.49 -5.71 3.79
N ALA A 111 -3.40 -5.00 3.48
CA ALA A 111 -2.05 -5.56 3.60
C ALA A 111 -1.70 -5.88 5.06
N ALA A 112 -2.06 -5.02 5.99
CA ALA A 112 -1.84 -5.25 7.41
C ALA A 112 -2.66 -6.45 7.92
N SER A 113 -3.88 -6.59 7.46
CA SER A 113 -4.74 -7.73 7.82
C SER A 113 -4.14 -9.06 7.36
N GLU A 114 -3.60 -9.10 6.14
CA GLU A 114 -2.98 -10.31 5.61
C GLU A 114 -1.72 -10.71 6.39
N ILE A 115 -0.91 -9.72 6.79
CA ILE A 115 0.35 -9.96 7.49
C ILE A 115 0.12 -10.35 8.95
N GLU A 116 -0.78 -9.63 9.65
CA GLU A 116 -1.01 -9.80 11.07
C GLU A 116 -2.10 -10.82 11.40
N GLY A 117 -2.86 -11.24 10.41
CA GLY A 117 -3.99 -12.13 10.62
C GLY A 117 -5.17 -11.50 11.36
N VAL A 118 -5.22 -10.18 11.41
CA VAL A 118 -6.30 -9.41 12.05
C VAL A 118 -7.12 -8.72 10.96
N ASP A 119 -8.44 -8.75 11.08
CA ASP A 119 -9.32 -8.10 10.11
C ASP A 119 -9.59 -6.65 10.54
N TYR A 120 -8.85 -5.72 9.97
CA TYR A 120 -9.00 -4.29 10.25
C TYR A 120 -10.18 -3.65 9.53
N LEU A 121 -10.78 -4.35 8.56
CA LEU A 121 -11.87 -3.84 7.74
C LEU A 121 -13.25 -4.38 8.15
N ALA A 122 -13.27 -5.26 9.14
CA ALA A 122 -14.51 -5.85 9.65
C ALA A 122 -15.40 -4.84 10.41
#